data_b827ed5f6fe284cf019a4d814cbd8389
#
_entry.id   b827ed5f6fe284cf019a4d814cbd8389
#
_cell.length_a   1.000
_cell.length_b   1.000
_cell.length_c   1.000
_cell.angle_alpha   90.00
_cell.angle_beta   90.00
_cell.angle_gamma   90.00
#
_symmetry.space_group_name_H-M   'P 1'
#
loop_
_entity.id
_entity.type
_entity.pdbx_description
1 polymer ?
#
loop_
_entity_poly.entity_id
_entity_poly.type
_entity_poly.pdbx_seq_one_letter_code
_entity_poly.pdbx_strand_id
1 'polypeptide(L)'
;SKNGLLPNNAEVKLDSLAYSFLPESFKVTDKLKEKITIGHLLSMTSGIPGEGQSTFGITPKINSGPFEHALGYQENRYGKKTDKLIGDPGSVWDYSDPAIAHLSVLFKVLMQQEMHEYMQKNVFRKIGIENASWDVHGGGQFIGPHTSAHVGMHISARELARVGYLLMNNGYWSSQQIIPSWWVDIATKSSQNLNPEYGYTFWVNTQGSRWPGLPKDMYSLEGYNSNRCYVIPSKEAVVVRVGAGPNQWNEQALIGRILDAIG
;
A
#
# COMPACT_ATOMS: atom_id res chain seq x y z
N SER A 1 6.69 -4.73 -19.04
CA SER A 1 7.37 -4.49 -20.32
C SER A 1 8.85 -4.26 -20.05
N LYS A 2 9.74 -4.64 -20.96
CA LYS A 2 11.20 -4.43 -20.84
C LYS A 2 11.60 -2.95 -20.80
N ASN A 3 10.67 -2.04 -21.05
CA ASN A 3 10.92 -0.59 -21.20
C ASN A 3 10.10 0.27 -20.21
N GLY A 4 9.49 -0.30 -19.17
CA GLY A 4 8.70 0.46 -18.19
C GLY A 4 7.36 1.01 -18.73
N LEU A 5 6.99 0.72 -19.96
CA LEU A 5 5.74 1.15 -20.56
C LEU A 5 4.61 0.17 -20.22
N LEU A 6 3.46 0.72 -19.90
CA LEU A 6 2.21 -0.02 -19.70
C LEU A 6 1.69 -0.61 -21.04
N PRO A 7 0.70 -1.52 -21.01
CA PRO A 7 0.13 -2.12 -22.22
C PRO A 7 -0.36 -1.12 -23.27
N ASN A 8 -0.74 0.08 -22.84
CA ASN A 8 -1.19 1.18 -23.70
C ASN A 8 -0.08 2.21 -24.01
N ASN A 9 1.19 1.86 -23.80
CA ASN A 9 2.37 2.74 -23.92
C ASN A 9 2.34 3.99 -23.00
N ALA A 10 1.49 4.01 -21.97
CA ALA A 10 1.51 5.08 -20.98
C ALA A 10 2.74 4.96 -20.08
N GLU A 11 3.42 6.06 -19.86
CA GLU A 11 4.46 6.16 -18.83
C GLU A 11 3.86 6.68 -17.54
N VAL A 12 3.98 5.92 -16.45
CA VAL A 12 3.49 6.31 -15.12
C VAL A 12 4.68 6.56 -14.22
N LYS A 13 4.73 7.76 -13.65
CA LYS A 13 5.73 8.22 -12.69
C LYS A 13 5.06 8.60 -11.38
N LEU A 14 5.86 8.83 -10.34
CA LEU A 14 5.34 9.30 -9.04
C LEU A 14 4.63 10.66 -9.13
N ASP A 15 5.08 11.53 -10.02
CA ASP A 15 4.51 12.86 -10.29
C ASP A 15 3.35 12.84 -11.30
N SER A 16 3.05 11.69 -11.91
CA SER A 16 1.90 11.58 -12.82
C SER A 16 0.60 11.83 -12.09
N LEU A 17 -0.28 12.64 -12.68
CA LEU A 17 -1.59 12.96 -12.13
C LEU A 17 -2.49 11.72 -12.15
N ALA A 18 -2.91 11.25 -11.00
CA ALA A 18 -3.65 10.01 -10.84
C ALA A 18 -4.99 10.03 -11.61
N TYR A 19 -5.70 11.14 -11.51
CA TYR A 19 -7.02 11.28 -12.15
C TYR A 19 -6.97 11.41 -13.67
N SER A 20 -5.83 11.74 -14.26
CA SER A 20 -5.67 11.76 -15.73
C SER A 20 -5.75 10.36 -16.37
N PHE A 21 -5.58 9.31 -15.59
CA PHE A 21 -5.69 7.93 -16.06
C PHE A 21 -7.10 7.35 -15.90
N LEU A 22 -7.97 7.99 -15.12
CA LEU A 22 -9.33 7.51 -14.93
C LEU A 22 -10.18 7.84 -16.17
N PRO A 23 -11.15 6.98 -16.55
CA PRO A 23 -12.05 7.26 -17.64
C PRO A 23 -12.83 8.58 -17.42
N GLU A 24 -13.17 9.28 -18.49
CA GLU A 24 -13.97 10.53 -18.43
C GLU A 24 -15.32 10.38 -17.73
N SER A 25 -15.85 9.15 -17.69
CA SER A 25 -17.06 8.83 -16.93
C SER A 25 -16.90 8.96 -15.42
N PHE A 26 -15.66 8.97 -14.92
CA PHE A 26 -15.35 9.16 -13.51
C PHE A 26 -15.37 10.66 -13.18
N LYS A 27 -16.48 11.11 -12.59
CA LYS A 27 -16.64 12.51 -12.21
C LYS A 27 -15.75 12.87 -11.05
N VAL A 28 -14.97 13.93 -11.22
CA VAL A 28 -14.19 14.52 -10.14
C VAL A 28 -15.11 15.21 -9.15
N THR A 29 -15.10 14.80 -7.89
CA THR A 29 -15.96 15.34 -6.83
C THR A 29 -15.41 16.61 -6.18
N ASP A 30 -14.10 16.83 -6.31
CA ASP A 30 -13.38 18.03 -5.85
C ASP A 30 -12.27 18.33 -6.87
N LYS A 31 -12.21 19.56 -7.37
CA LYS A 31 -11.18 19.99 -8.34
C LYS A 31 -9.74 19.82 -7.82
N LEU A 32 -9.54 19.86 -6.50
CA LEU A 32 -8.23 19.61 -5.90
C LEU A 32 -7.75 18.17 -6.16
N LYS A 33 -8.65 17.22 -6.35
CA LYS A 33 -8.29 15.82 -6.69
C LYS A 33 -7.55 15.71 -8.02
N GLU A 34 -7.78 16.62 -8.95
CA GLU A 34 -7.04 16.66 -10.23
C GLU A 34 -5.53 16.89 -10.04
N LYS A 35 -5.12 17.44 -8.87
CA LYS A 35 -3.72 17.65 -8.52
C LYS A 35 -3.07 16.45 -7.80
N ILE A 36 -3.84 15.41 -7.47
CA ILE A 36 -3.31 14.24 -6.80
C ILE A 36 -2.41 13.48 -7.77
N THR A 37 -1.18 13.21 -7.34
CA THR A 37 -0.24 12.37 -8.08
C THR A 37 -0.26 10.92 -7.57
N ILE A 38 0.31 10.01 -8.33
CA ILE A 38 0.53 8.61 -7.89
C ILE A 38 1.39 8.60 -6.60
N GLY A 39 2.40 9.44 -6.54
CA GLY A 39 3.24 9.59 -5.33
C GLY A 39 2.45 10.04 -4.11
N HIS A 40 1.52 10.97 -4.27
CA HIS A 40 0.66 11.41 -3.16
C HIS A 40 -0.21 10.28 -2.60
N LEU A 41 -0.77 9.41 -3.46
CA LEU A 41 -1.54 8.24 -3.00
C LEU A 41 -0.65 7.26 -2.25
N LEU A 42 0.52 6.93 -2.79
CA LEU A 42 1.46 5.96 -2.22
C LEU A 42 2.08 6.45 -0.90
N SER A 43 2.30 7.76 -0.74
CA SER A 43 2.91 8.38 0.47
C SER A 43 1.92 8.82 1.52
N MET A 44 0.61 8.58 1.32
CA MET A 44 -0.48 9.03 2.22
C MET A 44 -0.58 10.57 2.35
N THR A 45 -0.23 11.29 1.28
CA THR A 45 -0.29 12.75 1.27
C THR A 45 -1.27 13.31 0.25
N SER A 46 -2.23 12.50 -0.19
CA SER A 46 -3.20 12.90 -1.21
C SER A 46 -4.23 13.93 -0.73
N GLY A 47 -4.38 14.12 0.58
CA GLY A 47 -5.47 14.90 1.18
C GLY A 47 -6.82 14.18 1.19
N ILE A 48 -6.91 12.95 0.68
CA ILE A 48 -8.12 12.12 0.80
C ILE A 48 -8.25 11.70 2.27
N PRO A 49 -9.40 11.98 2.92
CA PRO A 49 -9.59 11.65 4.33
C PRO A 49 -9.42 10.16 4.59
N GLY A 50 -8.75 9.82 5.68
CA GLY A 50 -8.42 8.47 6.08
C GLY A 50 -8.68 8.18 7.55
N GLU A 51 -7.85 7.32 8.15
CA GLU A 51 -8.03 6.83 9.53
C GLU A 51 -7.81 7.91 10.60
N GLY A 52 -6.99 8.93 10.32
CA GLY A 52 -6.83 10.08 11.20
C GLY A 52 -8.15 10.83 11.44
N GLN A 53 -9.09 10.69 10.54
CA GLN A 53 -10.47 11.18 10.64
C GLN A 53 -11.44 10.09 11.09
N SER A 54 -11.13 9.30 12.05
CA SER A 54 -11.75 8.14 12.73
C SER A 54 -13.03 7.50 12.12
N THR A 55 -13.71 8.17 11.22
CA THR A 55 -14.98 7.76 10.58
C THR A 55 -14.88 7.59 9.06
N PHE A 56 -13.68 7.70 8.48
CA PHE A 56 -13.47 7.56 7.04
C PHE A 56 -12.87 6.22 6.60
N GLY A 57 -12.93 5.19 7.45
CA GLY A 57 -12.59 3.83 7.00
C GLY A 57 -13.50 3.38 5.85
N ILE A 58 -12.94 2.57 4.95
CA ILE A 58 -13.68 1.99 3.82
C ILE A 58 -14.63 0.89 4.30
N THR A 59 -15.62 1.23 5.09
CA THR A 59 -16.68 0.28 5.40
C THR A 59 -17.91 0.69 4.60
N PRO A 60 -18.25 -0.07 3.55
CA PRO A 60 -19.34 0.31 2.67
C PRO A 60 -20.67 0.37 3.41
N LYS A 61 -21.53 1.29 3.00
CA LYS A 61 -22.96 1.26 3.34
C LYS A 61 -23.59 0.06 2.63
N ILE A 62 -24.64 -0.50 3.16
CA ILE A 62 -25.40 -1.56 2.48
C ILE A 62 -25.73 -1.07 1.05
N ASN A 63 -25.41 -1.89 0.05
CA ASN A 63 -25.58 -1.61 -1.39
C ASN A 63 -24.65 -0.52 -1.98
N SER A 64 -23.57 -0.12 -1.29
CA SER A 64 -22.53 0.72 -1.87
C SER A 64 -21.19 -0.01 -1.90
N GLY A 65 -20.41 0.21 -2.97
CA GLY A 65 -19.08 -0.38 -3.09
C GLY A 65 -18.02 0.44 -2.35
N PRO A 66 -16.94 -0.21 -1.87
CA PRO A 66 -15.83 0.51 -1.23
C PRO A 66 -15.15 1.50 -2.17
N PHE A 67 -15.12 1.21 -3.46
CA PHE A 67 -14.50 2.08 -4.47
C PHE A 67 -15.32 3.33 -4.75
N GLU A 68 -16.66 3.24 -4.77
CA GLU A 68 -17.53 4.41 -4.89
C GLU A 68 -17.39 5.34 -3.70
N HIS A 69 -17.22 4.78 -2.48
CA HIS A 69 -16.90 5.58 -1.32
C HIS A 69 -15.51 6.21 -1.45
N ALA A 70 -14.49 5.42 -1.79
CA ALA A 70 -13.11 5.89 -1.92
C ALA A 70 -12.99 7.06 -2.92
N LEU A 71 -13.70 6.99 -4.05
CA LEU A 71 -13.73 8.06 -5.06
C LEU A 71 -14.63 9.25 -4.67
N GLY A 72 -15.39 9.13 -3.58
CA GLY A 72 -16.23 10.21 -3.06
C GLY A 72 -17.65 10.24 -3.62
N TYR A 73 -18.10 9.19 -4.30
CA TYR A 73 -19.45 9.15 -4.91
C TYR A 73 -20.52 8.76 -3.90
N GLN A 74 -20.17 7.97 -2.89
CA GLN A 74 -21.12 7.46 -1.90
C GLN A 74 -20.60 7.59 -0.48
N GLU A 75 -21.54 7.58 0.46
CA GLU A 75 -21.22 7.55 1.89
C GLU A 75 -20.80 6.16 2.34
N ASN A 76 -19.92 6.11 3.32
CA ASN A 76 -19.67 4.87 4.08
C ASN A 76 -20.82 4.61 5.08
N ARG A 77 -20.72 3.52 5.84
CA ARG A 77 -21.73 3.15 6.85
C ARG A 77 -21.95 4.21 7.94
N TYR A 78 -21.02 5.15 8.10
CA TYR A 78 -21.10 6.24 9.09
C TYR A 78 -21.64 7.55 8.49
N GLY A 79 -22.13 7.53 7.25
CA GLY A 79 -22.64 8.70 6.57
C GLY A 79 -21.56 9.70 6.13
N LYS A 80 -20.31 9.25 5.98
CA LYS A 80 -19.17 10.08 5.59
C LYS A 80 -18.81 9.84 4.13
N LYS A 81 -18.40 10.91 3.45
CA LYS A 81 -17.92 10.89 2.06
C LYS A 81 -16.47 11.36 1.99
N THR A 82 -15.74 10.83 1.03
CA THR A 82 -14.40 11.31 0.64
C THR A 82 -14.48 12.26 -0.56
N ASP A 83 -15.60 12.93 -0.74
CA ASP A 83 -15.86 13.85 -1.86
C ASP A 83 -15.03 15.14 -1.78
N LYS A 84 -14.59 15.53 -0.57
CA LYS A 84 -13.71 16.68 -0.31
C LYS A 84 -12.38 16.23 0.26
N LEU A 85 -11.32 16.94 -0.13
CA LEU A 85 -10.01 16.77 0.49
C LEU A 85 -9.95 17.52 1.84
N ILE A 86 -9.14 16.99 2.76
CA ILE A 86 -8.84 17.63 4.06
C ILE A 86 -7.71 18.66 3.97
N GLY A 87 -7.03 18.72 2.83
CA GLY A 87 -5.94 19.66 2.54
C GLY A 87 -5.49 19.51 1.09
N ASP A 88 -4.64 20.42 0.62
CA ASP A 88 -4.04 20.33 -0.70
C ASP A 88 -3.18 19.06 -0.81
N PRO A 89 -3.17 18.37 -1.96
CA PRO A 89 -2.26 17.23 -2.18
C PRO A 89 -0.81 17.61 -1.90
N GLY A 90 -0.15 16.81 -1.07
CA GLY A 90 1.22 17.05 -0.60
C GLY A 90 1.34 17.93 0.65
N SER A 91 0.25 18.50 1.18
CA SER A 91 0.29 19.41 2.33
C SER A 91 -0.09 18.78 3.68
N VAL A 92 -0.76 17.64 3.65
CA VAL A 92 -1.20 16.90 4.84
C VAL A 92 -0.86 15.42 4.69
N TRP A 93 -0.54 14.78 5.80
CA TRP A 93 -0.39 13.32 5.86
C TRP A 93 -1.57 12.74 6.63
N ASP A 94 -2.26 11.78 6.05
CA ASP A 94 -3.33 11.02 6.71
C ASP A 94 -3.31 9.59 6.16
N TYR A 95 -3.19 8.60 7.05
CA TYR A 95 -3.24 7.19 6.66
C TYR A 95 -4.62 6.87 6.09
N SER A 96 -4.68 6.61 4.80
CA SER A 96 -5.94 6.62 4.06
C SER A 96 -6.15 5.35 3.23
N ASP A 97 -6.99 4.45 3.74
CA ASP A 97 -7.51 3.33 2.96
C ASP A 97 -8.19 3.77 1.65
N PRO A 98 -9.01 4.86 1.65
CA PRO A 98 -9.53 5.41 0.40
C PRO A 98 -8.46 5.78 -0.63
N ALA A 99 -7.31 6.32 -0.19
CA ALA A 99 -6.21 6.62 -1.11
C ALA A 99 -5.62 5.36 -1.75
N ILE A 100 -5.46 4.28 -0.97
CA ILE A 100 -4.98 2.99 -1.49
C ILE A 100 -6.02 2.33 -2.41
N ALA A 101 -7.32 2.48 -2.12
CA ALA A 101 -8.37 1.97 -3.00
C ALA A 101 -8.35 2.64 -4.38
N HIS A 102 -7.97 3.92 -4.49
CA HIS A 102 -7.73 4.57 -5.79
C HIS A 102 -6.67 3.80 -6.61
N LEU A 103 -5.61 3.30 -5.97
CA LEU A 103 -4.57 2.53 -6.65
C LEU A 103 -5.09 1.22 -7.22
N SER A 104 -6.08 0.57 -6.59
CA SER A 104 -6.73 -0.63 -7.14
C SER A 104 -7.42 -0.34 -8.47
N VAL A 105 -8.19 0.74 -8.51
CA VAL A 105 -8.90 1.17 -9.73
C VAL A 105 -7.92 1.59 -10.82
N LEU A 106 -6.94 2.42 -10.46
CA LEU A 106 -5.88 2.86 -11.37
C LEU A 106 -5.09 1.69 -11.93
N PHE A 107 -4.73 0.72 -11.09
CA PHE A 107 -4.03 -0.47 -11.54
C PHE A 107 -4.81 -1.22 -12.62
N LYS A 108 -6.12 -1.45 -12.38
CA LYS A 108 -7.00 -2.10 -13.36
C LYS A 108 -7.05 -1.34 -14.68
N VAL A 109 -7.22 -0.02 -14.62
CA VAL A 109 -7.30 0.82 -15.83
C VAL A 109 -5.98 0.80 -16.61
N LEU A 110 -4.86 0.93 -15.92
CA LEU A 110 -3.54 1.01 -16.53
C LEU A 110 -3.06 -0.35 -17.05
N MET A 111 -3.26 -1.41 -16.27
CA MET A 111 -2.75 -2.75 -16.60
C MET A 111 -3.72 -3.61 -17.41
N GLN A 112 -4.98 -3.19 -17.56
CA GLN A 112 -6.07 -3.95 -18.17
C GLN A 112 -6.26 -5.34 -17.53
N GLN A 113 -5.84 -5.46 -16.26
CA GLN A 113 -5.83 -6.70 -15.48
C GLN A 113 -6.03 -6.38 -14.00
N GLU A 114 -6.67 -7.27 -13.24
CA GLU A 114 -6.78 -7.12 -11.79
C GLU A 114 -5.43 -7.31 -11.10
N MET A 115 -5.22 -6.58 -9.99
CA MET A 115 -3.94 -6.59 -9.27
C MET A 115 -3.59 -7.98 -8.74
N HIS A 116 -4.56 -8.73 -8.18
CA HIS A 116 -4.30 -10.08 -7.65
C HIS A 116 -3.83 -11.06 -8.75
N GLU A 117 -4.41 -10.99 -9.95
CA GLU A 117 -4.01 -11.83 -11.08
C GLU A 117 -2.59 -11.49 -11.54
N TYR A 118 -2.31 -10.18 -11.64
CA TYR A 118 -0.97 -9.71 -12.00
C TYR A 118 0.07 -10.15 -10.99
N MET A 119 -0.20 -9.96 -9.69
CA MET A 119 0.71 -10.32 -8.61
C MET A 119 0.94 -11.84 -8.57
N GLN A 120 -0.11 -12.65 -8.73
CA GLN A 120 0.02 -14.10 -8.78
C GLN A 120 0.93 -14.56 -9.92
N LYS A 121 0.77 -14.00 -11.12
CA LYS A 121 1.54 -14.38 -12.31
C LYS A 121 2.98 -13.85 -12.28
N ASN A 122 3.16 -12.59 -11.89
CA ASN A 122 4.41 -11.87 -12.12
C ASN A 122 5.33 -11.82 -10.89
N VAL A 123 4.79 -12.07 -9.70
CA VAL A 123 5.53 -12.01 -8.43
C VAL A 123 5.41 -13.33 -7.67
N PHE A 124 4.23 -13.70 -7.23
CA PHE A 124 4.04 -14.76 -6.24
C PHE A 124 4.53 -16.13 -6.71
N ARG A 125 4.10 -16.59 -7.87
CA ARG A 125 4.58 -17.89 -8.42
C ARG A 125 6.09 -17.93 -8.59
N LYS A 126 6.71 -16.80 -8.94
CA LYS A 126 8.16 -16.72 -9.14
C LYS A 126 8.95 -16.84 -7.85
N ILE A 127 8.35 -16.52 -6.72
CA ILE A 127 8.96 -16.63 -5.39
C ILE A 127 8.38 -17.80 -4.57
N GLY A 128 7.65 -18.70 -5.23
CA GLY A 128 7.11 -19.91 -4.62
C GLY A 128 5.95 -19.66 -3.65
N ILE A 129 5.12 -18.64 -3.90
CA ILE A 129 3.86 -18.39 -3.20
C ILE A 129 2.71 -18.90 -4.07
N GLU A 130 2.00 -19.90 -3.57
CA GLU A 130 0.95 -20.58 -4.32
C GLU A 130 -0.45 -20.32 -3.75
N ASN A 131 -0.57 -20.13 -2.44
CA ASN A 131 -1.84 -20.10 -1.73
C ASN A 131 -2.26 -18.69 -1.26
N ALA A 132 -1.53 -17.64 -1.64
CA ALA A 132 -1.96 -16.28 -1.34
C ALA A 132 -3.15 -15.88 -2.22
N SER A 133 -4.11 -15.19 -1.60
CA SER A 133 -5.27 -14.66 -2.29
C SER A 133 -5.61 -13.24 -1.79
N TRP A 134 -6.44 -12.54 -2.54
CA TRP A 134 -6.98 -11.25 -2.14
C TRP A 134 -8.49 -11.25 -2.24
N ASP A 135 -9.13 -10.51 -1.35
CA ASP A 135 -10.54 -10.19 -1.49
C ASP A 135 -10.73 -9.30 -2.73
N VAL A 136 -11.75 -9.65 -3.50
CA VAL A 136 -12.25 -8.86 -4.61
C VAL A 136 -13.55 -8.25 -4.14
N HIS A 137 -13.54 -6.95 -3.88
CA HIS A 137 -14.75 -6.25 -3.52
C HIS A 137 -15.48 -5.85 -4.78
N GLY A 138 -16.67 -6.42 -4.95
CA GLY A 138 -17.58 -6.10 -6.01
C GLY A 138 -18.66 -5.17 -5.56
N GLY A 139 -19.36 -4.59 -6.52
CA GLY A 139 -20.74 -4.33 -6.36
C GLY A 139 -21.18 -2.99 -5.93
N GLY A 140 -20.47 -1.94 -6.25
CA GLY A 140 -21.12 -0.65 -6.42
C GLY A 140 -21.87 -0.60 -7.76
N GLN A 141 -22.81 0.32 -7.87
CA GLN A 141 -23.60 0.51 -9.07
C GLN A 141 -22.77 0.99 -10.27
N PHE A 142 -21.62 1.64 -10.02
CA PHE A 142 -20.86 2.39 -11.02
C PHE A 142 -19.45 1.82 -11.27
N ILE A 143 -18.89 1.08 -10.32
CA ILE A 143 -17.54 0.56 -10.39
C ILE A 143 -17.61 -0.95 -10.15
N GLY A 144 -17.10 -1.70 -11.10
CA GLY A 144 -17.07 -3.16 -11.03
C GLY A 144 -16.19 -3.69 -9.89
N PRO A 145 -16.15 -5.02 -9.72
CA PRO A 145 -15.30 -5.64 -8.72
C PRO A 145 -13.83 -5.39 -9.01
N HIS A 146 -13.08 -4.98 -7.99
CA HIS A 146 -11.63 -4.79 -8.05
C HIS A 146 -10.94 -5.47 -6.88
N THR A 147 -9.69 -5.84 -7.08
CA THR A 147 -8.83 -6.31 -5.99
C THR A 147 -8.73 -5.26 -4.90
N SER A 148 -8.91 -5.67 -3.66
CA SER A 148 -8.82 -4.76 -2.51
C SER A 148 -7.36 -4.53 -2.11
N ALA A 149 -6.73 -3.47 -2.63
CA ALA A 149 -5.33 -3.16 -2.30
C ALA A 149 -5.13 -2.73 -0.84
N HIS A 150 -6.20 -2.25 -0.19
CA HIS A 150 -6.15 -1.70 1.18
C HIS A 150 -6.40 -2.74 2.28
N VAL A 151 -7.07 -3.86 1.96
CA VAL A 151 -7.43 -4.91 2.93
C VAL A 151 -7.67 -6.24 2.22
N GLY A 152 -7.71 -7.33 2.99
CA GLY A 152 -8.19 -8.62 2.48
C GLY A 152 -7.16 -9.48 1.76
N MET A 153 -5.87 -9.26 2.02
CA MET A 153 -4.85 -10.19 1.60
C MET A 153 -4.78 -11.38 2.57
N HIS A 154 -4.91 -12.58 2.05
CA HIS A 154 -4.78 -13.84 2.77
C HIS A 154 -3.46 -14.50 2.38
N ILE A 155 -2.55 -14.61 3.34
CA ILE A 155 -1.20 -15.13 3.12
C ILE A 155 -0.69 -15.79 4.40
N SER A 156 0.04 -16.91 4.29
CA SER A 156 0.69 -17.51 5.44
C SER A 156 1.92 -16.72 5.88
N ALA A 157 2.33 -16.87 7.15
CA ALA A 157 3.54 -16.24 7.67
C ALA A 157 4.79 -16.59 6.84
N ARG A 158 4.90 -17.84 6.39
CA ARG A 158 6.03 -18.29 5.58
C ARG A 158 6.03 -17.67 4.18
N GLU A 159 4.87 -17.52 3.58
CA GLU A 159 4.74 -16.86 2.27
C GLU A 159 5.01 -15.36 2.39
N LEU A 160 4.51 -14.71 3.46
CA LEU A 160 4.81 -13.31 3.72
C LEU A 160 6.32 -13.09 3.97
N ALA A 161 7.00 -14.05 4.63
CA ALA A 161 8.45 -13.99 4.78
C ALA A 161 9.19 -14.08 3.43
N ARG A 162 8.65 -14.78 2.42
CA ARG A 162 9.22 -14.79 1.06
C ARG A 162 9.13 -13.40 0.41
N VAL A 163 8.01 -12.68 0.63
CA VAL A 163 7.89 -11.27 0.19
C VAL A 163 8.94 -10.41 0.88
N GLY A 164 9.08 -10.52 2.21
CA GLY A 164 10.11 -9.82 2.95
C GLY A 164 11.53 -10.13 2.46
N TYR A 165 11.83 -11.40 2.18
CA TYR A 165 13.12 -11.82 1.64
C TYR A 165 13.38 -11.24 0.24
N LEU A 166 12.38 -11.23 -0.64
CA LEU A 166 12.48 -10.58 -1.95
C LEU A 166 12.84 -9.10 -1.82
N LEU A 167 12.17 -8.38 -0.91
CA LEU A 167 12.44 -6.96 -0.66
C LEU A 167 13.83 -6.74 -0.02
N MET A 168 14.24 -7.58 0.94
CA MET A 168 15.55 -7.54 1.57
C MET A 168 16.69 -7.69 0.54
N ASN A 169 16.46 -8.49 -0.52
CA ASN A 169 17.37 -8.66 -1.62
C ASN A 169 17.14 -7.67 -2.78
N ASN A 170 16.66 -6.46 -2.48
CA ASN A 170 16.44 -5.41 -3.48
C ASN A 170 15.61 -5.88 -4.68
N GLY A 171 14.62 -6.71 -4.45
CA GLY A 171 13.71 -7.23 -5.47
C GLY A 171 14.26 -8.39 -6.31
N TYR A 172 15.41 -8.97 -5.92
CA TYR A 172 15.94 -10.17 -6.54
C TYR A 172 15.44 -11.43 -5.83
N TRP A 173 15.09 -12.43 -6.62
CA TRP A 173 14.83 -13.79 -6.16
C TRP A 173 15.71 -14.75 -6.95
N SER A 174 16.62 -15.45 -6.26
CA SER A 174 17.72 -16.18 -6.90
C SER A 174 18.48 -15.23 -7.84
N SER A 175 18.59 -15.50 -9.12
CA SER A 175 19.25 -14.65 -10.12
C SER A 175 18.31 -13.75 -10.91
N GLN A 176 17.00 -13.75 -10.58
CA GLN A 176 15.99 -13.00 -11.34
C GLN A 176 15.56 -11.73 -10.61
N GLN A 177 15.61 -10.59 -11.29
CA GLN A 177 14.99 -9.36 -10.84
C GLN A 177 13.47 -9.46 -11.01
N ILE A 178 12.72 -9.47 -9.88
CA ILE A 178 11.27 -9.53 -9.85
C ILE A 178 10.67 -8.11 -9.67
N ILE A 179 11.22 -7.35 -8.73
CA ILE A 179 10.87 -5.95 -8.48
C ILE A 179 12.10 -5.11 -8.79
N PRO A 180 11.99 -3.98 -9.52
CA PRO A 180 13.14 -3.11 -9.80
C PRO A 180 13.82 -2.64 -8.51
N SER A 181 15.15 -2.77 -8.42
CA SER A 181 15.92 -2.40 -7.23
C SER A 181 15.76 -0.92 -6.86
N TRP A 182 15.73 -0.04 -7.87
CA TRP A 182 15.51 1.39 -7.64
C TRP A 182 14.17 1.66 -6.95
N TRP A 183 13.13 0.86 -7.24
CA TRP A 183 11.83 0.99 -6.59
C TRP A 183 11.89 0.58 -5.13
N VAL A 184 12.52 -0.57 -4.83
CA VAL A 184 12.72 -1.00 -3.45
C VAL A 184 13.46 0.08 -2.67
N ASP A 185 14.54 0.63 -3.25
CA ASP A 185 15.36 1.66 -2.61
C ASP A 185 14.57 2.93 -2.25
N ILE A 186 13.73 3.45 -3.12
CA ILE A 186 12.94 4.66 -2.82
C ILE A 186 11.70 4.37 -1.98
N ALA A 187 11.07 3.20 -2.15
CA ALA A 187 9.82 2.89 -1.46
C ALA A 187 10.00 2.59 0.02
N THR A 188 11.16 2.05 0.40
CA THR A 188 11.49 1.64 1.77
C THR A 188 12.28 2.69 2.56
N LYS A 189 12.26 3.94 2.10
CA LYS A 189 12.81 5.11 2.79
C LYS A 189 11.73 6.16 2.99
N SER A 190 11.98 7.12 3.88
CA SER A 190 11.07 8.25 4.07
C SER A 190 10.76 8.94 2.74
N SER A 191 9.49 9.01 2.37
CA SER A 191 9.01 9.56 1.09
C SER A 191 8.69 11.06 1.15
N GLN A 192 8.52 11.61 2.35
CA GLN A 192 8.12 13.01 2.60
C GLN A 192 8.41 13.39 4.07
N ASN A 193 8.31 14.69 4.38
CA ASN A 193 8.65 15.23 5.70
C ASN A 193 7.48 15.39 6.67
N LEU A 194 6.23 15.25 6.21
CA LEU A 194 5.03 15.39 7.05
C LEU A 194 4.90 14.23 8.05
N ASN A 195 5.29 13.04 7.62
CA ASN A 195 5.51 11.87 8.46
C ASN A 195 6.74 11.10 7.97
N PRO A 196 7.93 11.38 8.50
CA PRO A 196 9.17 10.76 8.04
C PRO A 196 9.29 9.26 8.35
N GLU A 197 8.33 8.69 9.09
CA GLU A 197 8.23 7.25 9.38
C GLU A 197 7.52 6.47 8.28
N TYR A 198 7.14 7.14 7.16
CA TYR A 198 6.39 6.52 6.07
C TYR A 198 7.10 6.72 4.72
N GLY A 199 7.28 5.59 4.02
CA GLY A 199 7.78 5.53 2.66
C GLY A 199 6.63 5.50 1.64
N TYR A 200 6.78 4.77 0.55
CA TYR A 200 5.70 4.49 -0.39
C TYR A 200 5.03 3.16 -0.02
N THR A 201 4.01 3.23 0.83
CA THR A 201 3.25 2.11 1.42
C THR A 201 4.03 1.24 2.43
N PHE A 202 5.19 1.68 2.87
CA PHE A 202 5.97 1.02 3.91
C PHE A 202 6.11 1.93 5.13
N TRP A 203 6.11 1.35 6.33
CA TRP A 203 6.60 2.00 7.53
C TRP A 203 8.11 1.86 7.60
N VAL A 204 8.81 2.93 7.90
CA VAL A 204 10.28 3.01 7.77
C VAL A 204 10.95 3.61 8.98
N ASN A 205 12.18 3.20 9.26
CA ASN A 205 13.00 3.71 10.37
C ASN A 205 14.13 4.66 9.92
N THR A 206 14.03 5.23 8.73
CA THR A 206 15.11 6.03 8.11
C THR A 206 15.67 7.12 9.04
N GLN A 207 14.80 7.77 9.81
CA GLN A 207 15.22 8.78 10.80
C GLN A 207 15.55 8.19 12.18
N GLY A 208 15.25 6.92 12.41
CA GLY A 208 15.41 6.26 13.71
C GLY A 208 14.33 6.60 14.73
N SER A 209 13.22 7.21 14.29
CA SER A 209 12.11 7.66 15.15
C SER A 209 11.04 6.61 15.36
N ARG A 210 10.74 5.81 14.33
CA ARG A 210 9.68 4.78 14.40
C ARG A 210 10.02 3.67 15.40
N TRP A 211 11.26 3.18 15.34
CA TRP A 211 11.78 2.17 16.28
C TRP A 211 13.15 2.62 16.80
N PRO A 212 13.18 3.49 17.84
CA PRO A 212 14.42 4.03 18.38
C PRO A 212 15.39 2.92 18.85
N GLY A 213 16.66 3.05 18.48
CA GLY A 213 17.68 2.07 18.83
C GLY A 213 17.75 0.84 17.91
N LEU A 214 16.81 0.65 17.01
CA LEU A 214 16.87 -0.38 15.96
C LEU A 214 17.52 0.16 14.68
N PRO A 215 17.96 -0.71 13.75
CA PRO A 215 18.62 -0.29 12.52
C PRO A 215 17.80 0.70 11.70
N LYS A 216 18.45 1.72 11.15
CA LYS A 216 17.78 2.77 10.36
C LYS A 216 17.33 2.32 8.98
N ASP A 217 17.86 1.22 8.49
CA ASP A 217 17.46 0.58 7.25
C ASP A 217 16.29 -0.41 7.42
N MET A 218 15.80 -0.55 8.67
CA MET A 218 14.62 -1.35 8.98
C MET A 218 13.37 -0.71 8.43
N TYR A 219 12.51 -1.53 7.82
CA TYR A 219 11.17 -1.16 7.39
C TYR A 219 10.18 -2.30 7.58
N SER A 220 8.88 -2.02 7.48
CA SER A 220 7.85 -3.04 7.64
C SER A 220 6.67 -2.88 6.70
N LEU A 221 6.06 -4.03 6.37
CA LEU A 221 4.70 -4.13 5.87
C LEU A 221 3.80 -4.36 7.09
N GLU A 222 2.78 -3.52 7.24
CA GLU A 222 1.89 -3.57 8.40
C GLU A 222 0.43 -3.76 7.97
N GLY A 223 -0.23 -4.69 8.62
CA GLY A 223 -1.65 -4.96 8.44
C GLY A 223 -2.42 -4.88 9.74
N TYR A 224 -3.74 -4.81 9.62
CA TYR A 224 -4.68 -4.83 10.74
C TYR A 224 -4.41 -6.03 11.68
N ASN A 225 -4.80 -5.94 12.94
CA ASN A 225 -4.55 -6.95 13.98
C ASN A 225 -3.06 -7.25 14.22
N SER A 226 -2.20 -6.26 14.05
CA SER A 226 -0.75 -6.39 14.25
C SER A 226 -0.09 -7.46 13.34
N ASN A 227 -0.61 -7.69 12.14
CA ASN A 227 0.11 -8.44 11.13
C ASN A 227 1.31 -7.63 10.67
N ARG A 228 2.50 -8.22 10.70
CA ARG A 228 3.76 -7.51 10.45
C ARG A 228 4.73 -8.37 9.66
N CYS A 229 5.45 -7.72 8.76
CA CYS A 229 6.65 -8.27 8.15
C CYS A 229 7.76 -7.21 8.25
N TYR A 230 8.67 -7.39 9.19
CA TYR A 230 9.84 -6.54 9.35
C TYR A 230 10.97 -7.04 8.46
N VAL A 231 11.62 -6.12 7.77
CA VAL A 231 12.77 -6.36 6.94
C VAL A 231 13.92 -5.51 7.46
N ILE A 232 15.03 -6.13 7.79
CA ILE A 232 16.20 -5.50 8.39
C ILE A 232 17.44 -5.86 7.56
N PRO A 233 17.72 -5.13 6.46
CA PRO A 233 18.76 -5.49 5.50
C PRO A 233 20.15 -5.60 6.13
N SER A 234 20.56 -4.67 6.99
CA SER A 234 21.88 -4.69 7.67
C SER A 234 22.08 -5.88 8.62
N LYS A 235 21.00 -6.59 8.94
CA LYS A 235 21.04 -7.80 9.78
C LYS A 235 20.65 -9.05 9.00
N GLU A 236 20.47 -8.96 7.70
CA GLU A 236 20.01 -10.06 6.83
C GLU A 236 18.78 -10.79 7.41
N ALA A 237 17.88 -10.05 8.05
CA ALA A 237 16.78 -10.60 8.83
C ALA A 237 15.40 -10.19 8.29
N VAL A 238 14.50 -11.16 8.25
CA VAL A 238 13.08 -10.96 8.02
C VAL A 238 12.31 -11.58 9.18
N VAL A 239 11.50 -10.79 9.86
CA VAL A 239 10.68 -11.23 10.99
C VAL A 239 9.20 -11.05 10.65
N VAL A 240 8.44 -12.13 10.72
CA VAL A 240 7.01 -12.11 10.38
C VAL A 240 6.18 -12.50 11.58
N ARG A 241 5.14 -11.73 11.83
CA ARG A 241 4.07 -12.03 12.78
C ARG A 241 2.73 -11.93 12.06
N VAL A 242 1.91 -12.96 12.17
CA VAL A 242 0.55 -12.99 11.65
C VAL A 242 -0.41 -13.52 12.71
N GLY A 243 -1.68 -13.18 12.59
CA GLY A 243 -2.75 -13.62 13.47
C GLY A 243 -3.23 -12.53 14.43
N ALA A 244 -4.45 -12.73 14.92
CA ALA A 244 -5.04 -11.84 15.92
C ALA A 244 -4.20 -11.84 17.20
N GLY A 245 -3.98 -10.66 17.76
CA GLY A 245 -3.22 -10.51 19.00
C GLY A 245 -3.55 -9.17 19.65
N PRO A 246 -3.04 -8.94 20.85
CA PRO A 246 -3.27 -7.67 21.52
C PRO A 246 -2.79 -6.52 20.63
N ASN A 247 -3.60 -5.48 20.52
CA ASN A 247 -3.27 -4.28 19.75
C ASN A 247 -2.11 -3.48 20.36
N GLN A 248 -1.69 -3.85 21.57
CA GLN A 248 -0.57 -3.23 22.29
C GLN A 248 0.46 -4.30 22.64
N TRP A 249 1.56 -4.29 21.95
CA TRP A 249 2.75 -5.09 22.25
C TRP A 249 3.99 -4.25 21.93
N ASN A 250 5.07 -4.52 22.64
CA ASN A 250 6.30 -3.77 22.46
C ASN A 250 7.09 -4.32 21.26
N GLU A 251 6.82 -3.78 20.07
CA GLU A 251 7.47 -4.17 18.82
C GLU A 251 9.00 -4.00 18.91
N GLN A 252 9.42 -2.85 19.42
CA GLN A 252 10.84 -2.53 19.55
C GLN A 252 11.58 -3.52 20.46
N ALA A 253 10.99 -3.87 21.60
CA ALA A 253 11.60 -4.83 22.52
C ALA A 253 11.65 -6.25 21.92
N LEU A 254 10.61 -6.67 21.18
CA LEU A 254 10.60 -7.97 20.53
C LEU A 254 11.69 -8.03 19.46
N ILE A 255 11.71 -7.06 18.54
CA ILE A 255 12.69 -7.04 17.45
C ILE A 255 14.12 -6.91 18.01
N GLY A 256 14.33 -6.04 19.00
CA GLY A 256 15.64 -5.91 19.67
C GLY A 256 16.16 -7.24 20.20
N ARG A 257 15.34 -7.99 20.95
CA ARG A 257 15.72 -9.33 21.47
C ARG A 257 16.01 -10.35 20.37
N ILE A 258 15.27 -10.30 19.25
CA ILE A 258 15.53 -11.17 18.11
C ILE A 258 16.89 -10.82 17.50
N LEU A 259 17.17 -9.53 17.29
CA LEU A 259 18.44 -9.09 16.73
C LEU A 259 19.62 -9.41 17.64
N ASP A 260 19.47 -9.26 18.95
CA ASP A 260 20.50 -9.66 19.95
C ASP A 260 20.79 -11.17 19.89
N ALA A 261 19.79 -11.99 19.57
CA ALA A 261 19.95 -13.44 19.52
C ALA A 261 20.60 -13.96 18.23
N ILE A 262 20.55 -13.18 17.14
CA ILE A 262 21.16 -13.58 15.85
C ILE A 262 22.51 -12.91 15.58
N GLY A 263 22.95 -11.97 16.39
CA GLY A 263 24.25 -11.28 16.32
C GLY A 263 24.17 -9.94 15.62
#